data_559d73bd95e4ba28c8a9494962195651
#
_entry.id   559d73bd95e4ba28c8a9494962195651
#
_cell.length_a   1.000
_cell.length_b   1.000
_cell.length_c   1.000
_cell.angle_alpha   90.00
_cell.angle_beta   90.00
_cell.angle_gamma   90.00
#
_symmetry.space_group_name_H-M   'P 1'
#
loop_
_entity.id
_entity.type
_entity.pdbx_description
1 polymer ?
#
loop_
_entity_poly.entity_id
_entity_poly.type
_entity_poly.pdbx_seq_one_letter_code
_entity_poly.pdbx_strand_id
1 'polypeptide(L)'
;MSNNKNLGHNSKKDFLKSPVEHIDITSFDSRKIISSMKKMSFVSRETANAANIYNEMLKDKECTIFLTLAGSTSAAGCMNIYKDLVKYNMVDAIIATGASIIDMDFFEALGFKHYQGSQFQDDTELRKNYIDRIYDTYIDEDELQICDKKICEIADNL
;
A
#
# COMPACT_ATOMS: atom_id res chain seq x y z
N MET A 1 23.42 -41.65 10.40
CA MET A 1 22.35 -41.11 11.27
C MET A 1 21.70 -39.98 10.54
N SER A 2 20.58 -40.26 9.86
CA SER A 2 19.85 -39.28 9.06
C SER A 2 18.96 -38.44 9.97
N ASN A 3 19.28 -37.16 10.11
CA ASN A 3 18.40 -36.20 10.72
C ASN A 3 17.21 -35.97 9.78
N ASN A 4 16.15 -36.72 9.98
CA ASN A 4 14.82 -36.39 9.46
C ASN A 4 14.34 -35.14 10.22
N LYS A 5 14.70 -33.95 9.74
CA LYS A 5 13.94 -32.74 10.10
C LYS A 5 12.56 -32.95 9.52
N ASN A 6 11.56 -33.15 10.38
CA ASN A 6 10.15 -32.98 10.04
C ASN A 6 10.01 -31.59 9.38
N LEU A 7 9.96 -31.56 8.07
CA LEU A 7 9.49 -30.41 7.31
C LEU A 7 7.98 -30.33 7.55
N GLY A 8 7.60 -29.72 8.68
CA GLY A 8 6.22 -29.35 8.91
C GLY A 8 5.79 -28.45 7.75
N HIS A 9 4.80 -28.91 6.98
CA HIS A 9 4.18 -28.06 5.96
C HIS A 9 3.55 -26.87 6.68
N ASN A 10 4.00 -25.67 6.34
CA ASN A 10 3.35 -24.45 6.80
C ASN A 10 1.89 -24.46 6.32
N SER A 11 0.99 -24.11 7.21
CA SER A 11 -0.41 -23.89 6.87
C SER A 11 -0.60 -22.45 6.38
N LYS A 12 -1.70 -22.16 5.68
CA LYS A 12 -2.07 -20.80 5.27
C LYS A 12 -1.96 -19.80 6.41
N LYS A 13 -2.43 -20.17 7.61
CA LYS A 13 -2.36 -19.33 8.82
C LYS A 13 -0.94 -19.00 9.28
N ASP A 14 0.05 -19.82 8.92
CA ASP A 14 1.43 -19.57 9.30
C ASP A 14 2.06 -18.43 8.49
N PHE A 15 1.56 -18.19 7.30
CA PHE A 15 1.97 -17.09 6.43
C PHE A 15 1.23 -15.78 6.72
N LEU A 16 0.02 -15.83 7.22
CA LEU A 16 -0.88 -14.67 7.44
C LEU A 16 -0.91 -14.25 8.92
N LYS A 17 0.26 -14.07 9.54
CA LYS A 17 0.37 -13.77 10.98
C LYS A 17 0.62 -12.31 11.29
N SER A 18 1.31 -11.61 10.42
CA SER A 18 1.80 -10.25 10.68
C SER A 18 1.16 -9.28 9.69
N PRO A 19 0.00 -8.70 10.02
CA PRO A 19 -0.62 -7.71 9.14
C PRO A 19 0.33 -6.55 8.87
N VAL A 20 0.28 -5.99 7.67
CA VAL A 20 0.94 -4.73 7.35
C VAL A 20 0.23 -3.61 8.11
N GLU A 21 1.00 -2.76 8.78
CA GLU A 21 0.48 -1.57 9.46
C GLU A 21 0.67 -0.35 8.56
N HIS A 22 -0.39 0.45 8.42
CA HIS A 22 -0.33 1.69 7.65
C HIS A 22 0.20 2.83 8.51
N ILE A 23 1.18 3.55 7.96
CA ILE A 23 1.77 4.69 8.65
C ILE A 23 0.73 5.80 8.88
N ASP A 24 0.66 6.31 10.10
CA ASP A 24 -0.06 7.52 10.44
C ASP A 24 0.88 8.73 10.42
N ILE A 25 0.93 9.43 9.29
CA ILE A 25 1.78 10.61 9.13
C ILE A 25 1.33 11.80 9.97
N THR A 26 0.10 11.80 10.48
CA THR A 26 -0.42 12.89 11.32
C THR A 26 0.18 12.88 12.73
N SER A 27 0.75 11.75 13.14
CA SER A 27 1.44 11.58 14.42
C SER A 27 2.90 12.09 14.42
N PHE A 28 3.43 12.53 13.27
CA PHE A 28 4.81 12.97 13.10
C PHE A 28 4.91 14.42 12.65
N ASP A 29 5.96 15.12 13.07
CA ASP A 29 6.35 16.43 12.52
C ASP A 29 7.68 16.33 11.76
N SER A 30 7.60 16.18 10.45
CA SER A 30 8.77 16.11 9.57
C SER A 30 9.25 17.47 9.04
N ARG A 31 8.60 18.59 9.39
CA ARG A 31 8.88 19.92 8.82
C ARG A 31 10.35 20.34 8.96
N LYS A 32 10.95 20.11 10.12
CA LYS A 32 12.37 20.46 10.37
C LYS A 32 13.32 19.62 9.50
N ILE A 33 13.03 18.33 9.32
CA ILE A 33 13.82 17.43 8.48
C ILE A 33 13.77 17.89 7.04
N ILE A 34 12.56 18.04 6.48
CA ILE A 34 12.34 18.47 5.10
C ILE A 34 12.98 19.86 4.83
N SER A 35 12.82 20.82 5.74
CA SER A 35 13.43 22.13 5.60
C SER A 35 14.96 22.08 5.60
N SER A 36 15.55 21.17 6.39
CA SER A 36 17.00 20.97 6.40
C SER A 36 17.52 20.35 5.11
N MET A 37 16.74 19.44 4.50
CA MET A 37 17.07 18.79 3.23
C MET A 37 17.24 19.81 2.08
N LYS A 38 16.60 20.96 2.14
CA LYS A 38 16.77 22.06 1.16
C LYS A 38 18.22 22.54 1.06
N LYS A 39 19.01 22.40 2.12
CA LYS A 39 20.45 22.78 2.16
C LYS A 39 21.37 21.65 1.71
N MET A 40 20.84 20.49 1.42
CA MET A 40 21.57 19.32 0.93
C MET A 40 21.73 19.36 -0.60
N SER A 41 22.14 18.26 -1.19
CA SER A 41 22.28 18.09 -2.64
C SER A 41 21.50 16.87 -3.12
N PHE A 42 21.43 16.70 -4.45
CA PHE A 42 20.79 15.56 -5.11
C PHE A 42 19.32 15.38 -4.69
N VAL A 43 18.89 14.13 -4.56
CA VAL A 43 17.50 13.74 -4.26
C VAL A 43 16.98 14.37 -2.97
N SER A 44 17.81 14.59 -1.97
CA SER A 44 17.39 15.24 -0.72
C SER A 44 16.89 16.65 -0.95
N ARG A 45 17.62 17.45 -1.73
CA ARG A 45 17.19 18.80 -2.10
C ARG A 45 15.92 18.77 -2.94
N GLU A 46 15.83 17.83 -3.90
CA GLU A 46 14.66 17.69 -4.76
C GLU A 46 13.42 17.28 -3.94
N THR A 47 13.57 16.44 -2.92
CA THR A 47 12.47 16.11 -1.99
C THR A 47 11.95 17.35 -1.29
N ALA A 48 12.85 18.21 -0.79
CA ALA A 48 12.44 19.47 -0.17
C ALA A 48 11.79 20.46 -1.16
N ASN A 49 12.29 20.50 -2.42
CA ASN A 49 11.69 21.32 -3.47
C ASN A 49 10.28 20.82 -3.82
N ALA A 50 10.08 19.50 -3.97
CA ALA A 50 8.78 18.91 -4.21
C ALA A 50 7.78 19.24 -3.10
N ALA A 51 8.21 19.13 -1.84
CA ALA A 51 7.38 19.51 -0.69
C ALA A 51 6.98 21.00 -0.71
N ASN A 52 7.90 21.89 -1.11
CA ASN A 52 7.58 23.31 -1.26
C ASN A 52 6.59 23.57 -2.40
N ILE A 53 6.78 22.92 -3.56
CA ILE A 53 5.86 23.05 -4.70
C ILE A 53 4.46 22.62 -4.28
N TYR A 54 4.33 21.44 -3.65
CA TYR A 54 3.04 20.96 -3.18
C TYR A 54 2.39 21.91 -2.16
N ASN A 55 3.18 22.48 -1.26
CA ASN A 55 2.69 23.48 -0.31
C ASN A 55 2.18 24.76 -1.01
N GLU A 56 2.81 25.20 -2.09
CA GLU A 56 2.30 26.34 -2.89
C GLU A 56 1.02 25.97 -3.68
N MET A 57 0.95 24.75 -4.24
CA MET A 57 -0.26 24.23 -4.88
C MET A 57 -1.45 24.24 -3.91
N LEU A 58 -1.26 23.82 -2.65
CA LEU A 58 -2.31 23.81 -1.62
C LEU A 58 -2.78 25.21 -1.21
N LYS A 59 -1.99 26.25 -1.43
CA LYS A 59 -2.36 27.65 -1.14
C LYS A 59 -3.07 28.32 -2.30
N ASP A 60 -2.84 27.87 -3.51
CA ASP A 60 -3.43 28.42 -4.72
C ASP A 60 -4.84 27.86 -4.93
N LYS A 61 -5.84 28.73 -4.80
CA LYS A 61 -7.26 28.36 -4.92
C LYS A 61 -7.68 27.98 -6.34
N GLU A 62 -6.90 28.37 -7.35
CA GLU A 62 -7.15 28.05 -8.74
C GLU A 62 -6.40 26.78 -9.20
N CYS A 63 -5.57 26.21 -8.33
CA CYS A 63 -4.82 25.00 -8.63
C CYS A 63 -5.67 23.76 -8.39
N THR A 64 -5.81 22.92 -9.42
CA THR A 64 -6.40 21.58 -9.29
C THR A 64 -5.28 20.55 -9.10
N ILE A 65 -5.37 19.75 -8.05
CA ILE A 65 -4.33 18.80 -7.65
C ILE A 65 -4.77 17.38 -7.97
N PHE A 66 -4.07 16.73 -8.90
CA PHE A 66 -4.25 15.31 -9.24
C PHE A 66 -3.16 14.47 -8.60
N LEU A 67 -3.57 13.45 -7.85
CA LEU A 67 -2.67 12.41 -7.36
C LEU A 67 -2.75 11.19 -8.28
N THR A 68 -1.63 10.81 -8.86
CA THR A 68 -1.54 9.60 -9.69
C THR A 68 -0.86 8.49 -8.90
N LEU A 69 -1.51 7.32 -8.81
CA LEU A 69 -1.02 6.17 -8.06
C LEU A 69 -0.82 4.97 -8.97
N ALA A 70 0.36 4.37 -8.87
CA ALA A 70 0.68 3.11 -9.51
C ALA A 70 1.58 2.27 -8.58
N GLY A 71 1.59 0.96 -8.80
CA GLY A 71 2.31 0.02 -7.94
C GLY A 71 1.57 -0.28 -6.64
N SER A 72 2.21 -1.07 -5.79
CA SER A 72 1.58 -1.67 -4.61
C SER A 72 1.80 -0.86 -3.33
N THR A 73 1.77 0.47 -3.41
CA THR A 73 2.11 1.35 -2.29
C THR A 73 1.09 1.30 -1.15
N SER A 74 -0.18 1.04 -1.45
CA SER A 74 -1.20 0.83 -0.40
C SER A 74 -0.90 -0.43 0.40
N ALA A 75 -0.66 -1.57 -0.26
CA ALA A 75 -0.24 -2.82 0.39
C ALA A 75 1.07 -2.66 1.18
N ALA A 76 1.94 -1.73 0.76
CA ALA A 76 3.20 -1.40 1.45
C ALA A 76 3.03 -0.48 2.67
N GLY A 77 1.81 -0.15 3.10
CA GLY A 77 1.55 0.64 4.30
C GLY A 77 1.26 2.13 4.07
N CYS A 78 1.00 2.56 2.82
CA CYS A 78 0.75 3.98 2.51
C CYS A 78 -0.74 4.36 2.47
N MET A 79 -1.68 3.45 2.68
CA MET A 79 -3.12 3.72 2.51
C MET A 79 -3.62 4.87 3.39
N ASN A 80 -3.17 4.95 4.64
CA ASN A 80 -3.57 6.06 5.52
C ASN A 80 -3.12 7.43 4.98
N ILE A 81 -2.01 7.50 4.24
CA ILE A 81 -1.57 8.74 3.61
C ILE A 81 -2.61 9.19 2.58
N TYR A 82 -3.05 8.29 1.69
CA TYR A 82 -4.04 8.62 0.66
C TYR A 82 -5.39 8.99 1.25
N LYS A 83 -5.84 8.24 2.26
CA LYS A 83 -7.04 8.55 3.03
C LYS A 83 -6.97 9.97 3.62
N ASP A 84 -5.84 10.35 4.22
CA ASP A 84 -5.70 11.65 4.85
C ASP A 84 -5.58 12.77 3.82
N LEU A 85 -4.94 12.56 2.67
CA LEU A 85 -4.92 13.53 1.57
C LEU A 85 -6.35 13.86 1.10
N VAL A 86 -7.21 12.86 0.98
CA VAL A 86 -8.64 13.05 0.64
C VAL A 86 -9.39 13.73 1.79
N LYS A 87 -9.24 13.23 3.01
CA LYS A 87 -9.93 13.71 4.20
C LYS A 87 -9.70 15.20 4.47
N TYR A 88 -8.48 15.67 4.20
CA TYR A 88 -8.07 17.04 4.46
C TYR A 88 -8.10 17.93 3.22
N ASN A 89 -8.75 17.49 2.13
CA ASN A 89 -8.84 18.23 0.86
C ASN A 89 -7.48 18.65 0.32
N MET A 90 -6.50 17.78 0.41
CA MET A 90 -5.15 18.01 -0.10
C MET A 90 -4.96 17.57 -1.54
N VAL A 91 -5.95 16.88 -2.11
CA VAL A 91 -6.04 16.48 -3.52
C VAL A 91 -7.48 16.64 -4.00
N ASP A 92 -7.68 16.98 -5.27
CA ASP A 92 -8.99 17.12 -5.90
C ASP A 92 -9.42 15.85 -6.62
N ALA A 93 -8.48 15.09 -7.15
CA ALA A 93 -8.74 13.83 -7.82
C ALA A 93 -7.60 12.83 -7.64
N ILE A 94 -7.95 11.56 -7.61
CA ILE A 94 -7.00 10.44 -7.62
C ILE A 94 -7.21 9.65 -8.91
N ILE A 95 -6.12 9.40 -9.63
CA ILE A 95 -6.09 8.50 -10.80
C ILE A 95 -5.17 7.34 -10.43
N ALA A 96 -5.73 6.14 -10.34
CA ALA A 96 -4.98 4.97 -9.89
C ALA A 96 -5.15 3.79 -10.84
N THR A 97 -4.19 2.87 -10.81
CA THR A 97 -4.35 1.57 -11.47
C THR A 97 -5.35 0.70 -10.72
N GLY A 98 -5.99 -0.26 -11.40
CA GLY A 98 -6.86 -1.26 -10.77
C GLY A 98 -6.16 -1.99 -9.62
N ALA A 99 -4.90 -2.38 -9.83
CA ALA A 99 -4.08 -3.01 -8.81
C ALA A 99 -3.93 -2.18 -7.52
N SER A 100 -3.92 -0.83 -7.61
CA SER A 100 -3.85 0.01 -6.42
C SER A 100 -5.21 0.18 -5.76
N ILE A 101 -6.23 0.57 -6.54
CA ILE A 101 -7.51 1.00 -5.96
C ILE A 101 -8.45 -0.18 -5.67
N ILE A 102 -8.39 -1.27 -6.45
CA ILE A 102 -9.27 -2.43 -6.29
C ILE A 102 -8.60 -3.49 -5.44
N ASP A 103 -7.44 -4.00 -5.90
CA ASP A 103 -6.79 -5.15 -5.28
C ASP A 103 -6.13 -4.82 -3.94
N MET A 104 -6.03 -3.53 -3.57
CA MET A 104 -5.41 -3.09 -2.32
C MET A 104 -6.33 -2.22 -1.49
N ASP A 105 -6.73 -1.04 -1.99
CA ASP A 105 -7.52 -0.09 -1.18
C ASP A 105 -8.93 -0.64 -0.90
N PHE A 106 -9.62 -1.12 -1.94
CA PHE A 106 -10.94 -1.70 -1.78
C PHE A 106 -10.90 -3.04 -1.04
N PHE A 107 -9.89 -3.87 -1.30
CA PHE A 107 -9.62 -5.11 -0.57
C PHE A 107 -9.57 -4.88 0.95
N GLU A 108 -8.77 -3.91 1.40
CA GLU A 108 -8.71 -3.58 2.83
C GLU A 108 -9.96 -2.86 3.34
N ALA A 109 -10.66 -2.10 2.49
CA ALA A 109 -11.95 -1.51 2.84
C ALA A 109 -13.04 -2.56 3.11
N LEU A 110 -12.93 -3.75 2.50
CA LEU A 110 -13.78 -4.90 2.80
C LEU A 110 -13.42 -5.58 4.14
N GLY A 111 -12.33 -5.18 4.78
CA GLY A 111 -11.86 -5.70 6.07
C GLY A 111 -10.75 -6.74 5.96
N PHE A 112 -10.30 -7.07 4.76
CA PHE A 112 -9.18 -7.97 4.50
C PHE A 112 -7.84 -7.31 4.84
N LYS A 113 -6.73 -8.06 4.81
CA LYS A 113 -5.42 -7.57 5.22
C LYS A 113 -4.32 -8.02 4.27
N HIS A 114 -3.33 -7.15 4.11
CA HIS A 114 -2.03 -7.53 3.60
C HIS A 114 -1.14 -7.96 4.76
N TYR A 115 -0.19 -8.86 4.50
CA TYR A 115 0.66 -9.44 5.53
C TYR A 115 2.14 -9.32 5.18
N GLN A 116 2.97 -9.09 6.19
CA GLN A 116 4.41 -9.12 6.04
C GLN A 116 4.87 -10.56 5.79
N GLY A 117 5.67 -10.76 4.78
CA GLY A 117 6.19 -12.06 4.37
C GLY A 117 7.68 -12.04 4.08
N SER A 118 8.15 -12.94 3.24
CA SER A 118 9.53 -13.02 2.80
C SER A 118 9.61 -13.06 1.28
N GLN A 119 10.49 -12.25 0.72
CA GLN A 119 10.79 -12.29 -0.73
C GLN A 119 11.47 -13.60 -1.17
N PHE A 120 11.99 -14.37 -0.23
CA PHE A 120 12.70 -15.64 -0.48
C PHE A 120 11.83 -16.88 -0.25
N GLN A 121 10.55 -16.70 0.06
CA GLN A 121 9.63 -17.83 0.22
C GLN A 121 9.43 -18.54 -1.12
N ASP A 122 9.30 -19.86 -1.08
CA ASP A 122 9.00 -20.68 -2.26
C ASP A 122 7.56 -20.38 -2.75
N ASP A 123 7.45 -19.82 -3.94
CA ASP A 123 6.18 -19.49 -4.58
C ASP A 123 5.31 -20.74 -4.83
N THR A 124 5.91 -21.93 -4.98
CA THR A 124 5.17 -23.18 -5.10
C THR A 124 4.44 -23.52 -3.80
N GLU A 125 5.08 -23.24 -2.67
CA GLU A 125 4.48 -23.46 -1.35
C GLU A 125 3.37 -22.43 -1.09
N LEU A 126 3.60 -21.15 -1.42
CA LEU A 126 2.59 -20.10 -1.31
C LEU A 126 1.35 -20.42 -2.15
N ARG A 127 1.55 -20.82 -3.42
CA ARG A 127 0.45 -21.20 -4.31
C ARG A 127 -0.39 -22.37 -3.78
N LYS A 128 0.25 -23.40 -3.18
CA LYS A 128 -0.48 -24.51 -2.56
C LYS A 128 -1.35 -24.08 -1.38
N ASN A 129 -1.01 -22.96 -0.76
CA ASN A 129 -1.74 -22.38 0.35
C ASN A 129 -2.68 -21.25 -0.10
N TYR A 130 -2.88 -21.03 -1.40
CA TYR A 130 -3.69 -19.93 -1.93
C TYR A 130 -3.24 -18.57 -1.39
N ILE A 131 -1.96 -18.27 -1.53
CA ILE A 131 -1.34 -17.01 -1.11
C ILE A 131 -0.63 -16.41 -2.32
N ASP A 132 -0.95 -15.17 -2.63
CA ASP A 132 -0.22 -14.34 -3.56
C ASP A 132 0.88 -13.55 -2.85
N ARG A 133 1.91 -13.19 -3.61
CA ARG A 133 3.05 -12.46 -3.09
C ARG A 133 3.41 -11.28 -3.98
N ILE A 134 3.49 -10.12 -3.36
CA ILE A 134 4.07 -8.91 -3.95
C ILE A 134 5.36 -8.62 -3.19
N TYR A 135 6.50 -9.03 -3.73
CA TYR A 135 7.82 -8.94 -3.12
C TYR A 135 7.86 -9.63 -1.74
N ASP A 136 7.73 -8.91 -0.64
CA ASP A 136 7.71 -9.42 0.74
C ASP A 136 6.35 -9.22 1.43
N THR A 137 5.30 -9.03 0.65
CA THR A 137 3.94 -8.85 1.13
C THR A 137 3.06 -9.98 0.63
N TYR A 138 2.29 -10.60 1.53
CA TYR A 138 1.39 -11.70 1.22
C TYR A 138 -0.06 -11.24 1.20
N ILE A 139 -0.83 -11.85 0.30
CA ILE A 139 -2.26 -11.62 0.12
C ILE A 139 -2.96 -12.98 0.14
N ASP A 140 -4.09 -13.06 0.82
CA ASP A 140 -4.97 -14.22 0.76
C ASP A 140 -5.73 -14.22 -0.57
N GLU A 141 -5.45 -15.20 -1.44
CA GLU A 141 -6.07 -15.33 -2.77
C GLU A 141 -7.59 -15.56 -2.67
N ASP A 142 -8.06 -16.30 -1.66
CA ASP A 142 -9.50 -16.51 -1.48
C ASP A 142 -10.21 -15.19 -1.16
N GLU A 143 -9.59 -14.32 -0.35
CA GLU A 143 -10.11 -12.99 -0.02
C GLU A 143 -10.05 -12.05 -1.24
N LEU A 144 -8.99 -12.15 -2.05
CA LEU A 144 -8.85 -11.35 -3.28
C LEU A 144 -9.95 -11.70 -4.29
N GLN A 145 -10.27 -12.98 -4.45
CA GLN A 145 -11.38 -13.42 -5.30
C GLN A 145 -12.75 -12.92 -4.81
N ILE A 146 -12.93 -12.75 -3.50
CA ILE A 146 -14.15 -12.12 -2.95
C ILE A 146 -14.20 -10.64 -3.33
N CYS A 147 -13.07 -9.95 -3.27
CA CYS A 147 -12.93 -8.56 -3.70
C CYS A 147 -13.34 -8.39 -5.17
N ASP A 148 -12.80 -9.23 -6.07
CA ASP A 148 -13.12 -9.22 -7.50
C ASP A 148 -14.61 -9.42 -7.77
N LYS A 149 -15.21 -10.40 -7.12
CA LYS A 149 -16.66 -10.65 -7.24
C LYS A 149 -17.47 -9.44 -6.80
N LYS A 150 -17.03 -8.76 -5.74
CA LYS A 150 -17.73 -7.60 -5.21
C LYS A 150 -17.67 -6.40 -6.16
N ILE A 151 -16.54 -6.19 -6.81
CA ILE A 151 -16.40 -5.15 -7.86
C ILE A 151 -17.28 -5.47 -9.07
N CYS A 152 -17.32 -6.73 -9.51
CA CYS A 152 -18.22 -7.14 -10.59
C CYS A 152 -19.69 -6.88 -10.25
N GLU A 153 -20.12 -7.25 -9.03
CA GLU A 153 -21.47 -6.98 -8.55
C GLU A 153 -21.83 -5.48 -8.57
N ILE A 154 -20.88 -4.62 -8.20
CA ILE A 154 -21.06 -3.16 -8.22
C ILE A 154 -21.22 -2.69 -9.67
N ALA A 155 -20.34 -3.14 -10.58
CA ALA A 155 -20.37 -2.76 -11.98
C ALA A 155 -21.66 -3.22 -12.70
N ASP A 156 -22.16 -4.41 -12.37
CA ASP A 156 -23.39 -4.96 -12.96
C ASP A 156 -24.67 -4.21 -12.50
N ASN A 157 -24.58 -3.44 -11.41
CA ASN A 157 -25.69 -2.67 -10.85
C ASN A 157 -25.67 -1.18 -11.21
N LEU A 158 -24.71 -0.72 -12.02
CA LEU A 158 -24.60 0.65 -12.51
C LEU A 158 -25.24 0.81 -13.90
#